data_a71db4c97ced5ee928fdaccc91e61598
#
_entry.id   a71db4c97ced5ee928fdaccc91e61598
#
_cell.length_a   1.000
_cell.length_b   1.000
_cell.length_c   1.000
_cell.angle_alpha   90.00
_cell.angle_beta   90.00
_cell.angle_gamma   90.00
#
_symmetry.space_group_name_H-M   'P 1'
#
loop_
_entity.id
_entity.type
_entity.pdbx_description
1 polymer ?
#
loop_
_entity_poly.entity_id
_entity_poly.type
_entity_poly.pdbx_seq_one_letter_code
_entity_poly.pdbx_strand_id
1 'polypeptide(L)'
;LGRILDREERFFAKDSVHEKNEKEMTRQAQEIVANYENYIAQNPKDTNALILFGKFLRKVGQEEHATEFFLEADKINPKLAVVKQQLANYLIEKNMPIDAFPLLVLTIELDPKEAIYHFHLGNFLFLFQEDLIKEKILTKSAVQSFMHRSFKEAKNLKPHNLEFQLRYAQSFFDFTDSNKTAALLVWKHIEHAFPECTVLEKDYFRLCQARVLLELNFRKDASALIHSVSSKSLRKTKNQMLMQINFRKIPEPSDTKSTPKKHSSVKVDHQLFIPSDPHLNRLRKLTSKLIEEKMLSELKVDAIKAKFDPAGDIKIELTNLQK
;
A
#
# COMPACT_ATOMS: atom_id res chain seq x y z
N LEU A 1 -23.79 -15.78 7.70
CA LEU A 1 -22.61 -14.90 7.49
C LEU A 1 -22.96 -13.43 7.78
N GLY A 2 -24.06 -12.86 7.25
CA GLY A 2 -24.44 -11.45 7.46
C GLY A 2 -24.51 -11.04 8.94
N ARG A 3 -25.14 -11.87 9.80
CA ARG A 3 -25.19 -11.59 11.25
C ARG A 3 -23.81 -11.56 11.92
N ILE A 4 -22.83 -12.29 11.40
CA ILE A 4 -21.45 -12.26 11.91
C ILE A 4 -20.81 -10.92 11.54
N LEU A 5 -20.99 -10.48 10.31
CA LEU A 5 -20.49 -9.17 9.85
C LEU A 5 -21.09 -8.00 10.63
N ASP A 6 -22.39 -8.01 10.92
CA ASP A 6 -23.05 -6.99 11.75
C ASP A 6 -22.47 -6.92 13.18
N ARG A 7 -22.06 -8.09 13.72
CA ARG A 7 -21.39 -8.15 15.05
C ARG A 7 -19.97 -7.64 14.97
N GLU A 8 -19.24 -7.99 13.92
CA GLU A 8 -17.87 -7.52 13.66
C GLU A 8 -17.85 -5.99 13.52
N GLU A 9 -18.78 -5.42 12.76
CA GLU A 9 -18.90 -3.97 12.60
C GLU A 9 -19.12 -3.28 13.95
N ARG A 10 -20.05 -3.78 14.77
CA ARG A 10 -20.28 -3.25 16.14
C ARG A 10 -19.07 -3.45 17.06
N PHE A 11 -18.32 -4.53 16.89
CA PHE A 11 -17.12 -4.81 17.66
C PHE A 11 -16.04 -3.75 17.42
N PHE A 12 -15.88 -3.29 16.18
CA PHE A 12 -14.90 -2.27 15.79
C PHE A 12 -15.45 -0.84 15.75
N ALA A 13 -16.73 -0.61 16.06
CA ALA A 13 -17.31 0.74 16.06
C ALA A 13 -16.63 1.63 17.11
N LYS A 14 -16.12 2.81 16.70
CA LYS A 14 -15.35 3.72 17.56
C LYS A 14 -16.11 4.18 18.79
N ASP A 15 -17.41 4.45 18.67
CA ASP A 15 -18.26 4.90 19.77
C ASP A 15 -18.43 3.82 20.85
N SER A 16 -18.30 2.56 20.50
CA SER A 16 -18.40 1.44 21.44
C SER A 16 -17.05 1.05 22.07
N VAL A 17 -15.93 1.48 21.48
CA VAL A 17 -14.57 1.11 21.92
C VAL A 17 -14.21 1.78 23.25
N HIS A 18 -14.59 3.04 23.44
CA HIS A 18 -14.28 3.78 24.69
C HIS A 18 -15.12 3.37 25.90
N GLU A 19 -16.23 2.67 25.69
CA GLU A 19 -17.13 2.24 26.77
C GLU A 19 -16.93 0.77 27.17
N LYS A 20 -16.22 -0.03 26.35
CA LYS A 20 -16.03 -1.48 26.60
C LYS A 20 -14.84 -1.74 27.51
N ASN A 21 -15.08 -2.51 28.55
CA ASN A 21 -13.97 -3.09 29.32
C ASN A 21 -13.40 -4.33 28.61
N GLU A 22 -12.18 -4.70 28.95
CA GLU A 22 -11.48 -5.86 28.32
C GLU A 22 -12.25 -7.18 28.42
N LYS A 23 -13.03 -7.38 29.49
CA LYS A 23 -13.84 -8.59 29.70
C LYS A 23 -14.97 -8.67 28.65
N GLU A 24 -15.64 -7.56 28.38
CA GLU A 24 -16.73 -7.51 27.40
C GLU A 24 -16.16 -7.63 25.96
N MET A 25 -15.04 -7.00 25.67
CA MET A 25 -14.34 -7.16 24.38
C MET A 25 -13.92 -8.62 24.17
N THR A 26 -13.37 -9.27 25.19
CA THR A 26 -13.00 -10.69 25.15
C THR A 26 -14.20 -11.56 24.82
N ARG A 27 -15.32 -11.36 25.51
CA ARG A 27 -16.57 -12.10 25.27
C ARG A 27 -17.06 -11.92 23.84
N GLN A 28 -17.07 -10.68 23.32
CA GLN A 28 -17.51 -10.38 21.95
C GLN A 28 -16.57 -11.01 20.92
N ALA A 29 -15.26 -10.94 21.13
CA ALA A 29 -14.27 -11.59 20.24
C ALA A 29 -14.47 -13.11 20.20
N GLN A 30 -14.65 -13.74 21.37
CA GLN A 30 -14.94 -15.18 21.49
C GLN A 30 -16.22 -15.56 20.74
N GLU A 31 -17.28 -14.77 20.87
CA GLU A 31 -18.53 -15.00 20.15
C GLU A 31 -18.35 -14.86 18.62
N ILE A 32 -17.59 -13.87 18.14
CA ILE A 32 -17.33 -13.69 16.71
C ILE A 32 -16.55 -14.88 16.16
N VAL A 33 -15.47 -15.27 16.83
CA VAL A 33 -14.65 -16.42 16.43
C VAL A 33 -15.49 -17.70 16.40
N ALA A 34 -16.22 -18.01 17.48
CA ALA A 34 -17.09 -19.19 17.54
C ALA A 34 -18.14 -19.20 16.43
N ASN A 35 -18.71 -18.05 16.09
CA ASN A 35 -19.68 -17.95 15.00
C ASN A 35 -19.05 -18.23 13.63
N TYR A 36 -17.83 -17.71 13.36
CA TYR A 36 -17.11 -18.02 12.13
C TYR A 36 -16.75 -19.49 12.03
N GLU A 37 -16.19 -20.08 13.10
CA GLU A 37 -15.83 -21.51 13.15
C GLU A 37 -17.04 -22.41 12.91
N ASN A 38 -18.15 -22.15 13.60
CA ASN A 38 -19.41 -22.90 13.41
C ASN A 38 -19.95 -22.75 11.97
N TYR A 39 -19.87 -21.54 11.40
CA TYR A 39 -20.33 -21.33 10.03
C TYR A 39 -19.46 -22.08 9.02
N ILE A 40 -18.14 -21.97 9.16
CA ILE A 40 -17.17 -22.64 8.28
C ILE A 40 -17.26 -24.15 8.41
N ALA A 41 -17.46 -24.71 9.62
CA ALA A 41 -17.67 -26.14 9.81
C ALA A 41 -18.88 -26.68 9.03
N GLN A 42 -19.94 -25.88 8.92
CA GLN A 42 -21.13 -26.21 8.13
C GLN A 42 -20.96 -25.90 6.64
N ASN A 43 -20.09 -24.97 6.27
CA ASN A 43 -19.87 -24.50 4.91
C ASN A 43 -18.37 -24.46 4.54
N PRO A 44 -17.66 -25.61 4.54
CA PRO A 44 -16.19 -25.65 4.45
C PRO A 44 -15.63 -25.16 3.11
N LYS A 45 -16.46 -25.03 2.08
CA LYS A 45 -16.07 -24.54 0.75
C LYS A 45 -16.49 -23.09 0.48
N ASP A 46 -17.05 -22.39 1.47
CA ASP A 46 -17.39 -20.98 1.32
C ASP A 46 -16.13 -20.12 1.46
N THR A 47 -15.50 -19.83 0.31
CA THR A 47 -14.28 -19.00 0.25
C THR A 47 -14.50 -17.58 0.79
N ASN A 48 -15.73 -17.04 0.72
CA ASN A 48 -16.02 -15.72 1.27
C ASN A 48 -15.96 -15.75 2.80
N ALA A 49 -16.50 -16.79 3.42
CA ALA A 49 -16.43 -16.96 4.88
C ALA A 49 -14.98 -17.09 5.35
N LEU A 50 -14.17 -17.91 4.66
CA LEU A 50 -12.74 -18.07 4.95
C LEU A 50 -11.99 -16.75 4.84
N ILE A 51 -12.23 -15.95 3.77
CA ILE A 51 -11.60 -14.66 3.56
C ILE A 51 -12.01 -13.65 4.64
N LEU A 52 -13.29 -13.58 4.99
CA LEU A 52 -13.80 -12.65 6.00
C LEU A 52 -13.26 -12.99 7.38
N PHE A 53 -13.23 -14.26 7.74
CA PHE A 53 -12.66 -14.69 9.01
C PHE A 53 -11.15 -14.42 9.06
N GLY A 54 -10.41 -14.74 8.00
CA GLY A 54 -8.99 -14.37 7.89
C GLY A 54 -8.75 -12.86 8.04
N LYS A 55 -9.58 -12.01 7.41
CA LYS A 55 -9.48 -10.55 7.58
C LYS A 55 -9.78 -10.10 9.01
N PHE A 56 -10.78 -10.69 9.66
CA PHE A 56 -11.06 -10.42 11.08
C PHE A 56 -9.86 -10.77 11.94
N LEU A 57 -9.34 -12.00 11.82
CA LEU A 57 -8.18 -12.48 12.58
C LEU A 57 -6.96 -11.57 12.38
N ARG A 58 -6.68 -11.18 11.15
CA ARG A 58 -5.60 -10.24 10.85
C ARG A 58 -5.79 -8.89 11.54
N LYS A 59 -6.99 -8.33 11.50
CA LYS A 59 -7.32 -7.05 12.12
C LYS A 59 -7.12 -7.07 13.64
N VAL A 60 -7.30 -8.22 14.26
CA VAL A 60 -7.07 -8.41 15.70
C VAL A 60 -5.67 -8.95 16.04
N GLY A 61 -4.74 -8.97 15.09
CA GLY A 61 -3.33 -9.32 15.30
C GLY A 61 -3.02 -10.81 15.30
N GLN A 62 -3.90 -11.64 14.72
CA GLN A 62 -3.71 -13.09 14.57
C GLN A 62 -3.29 -13.43 13.13
N GLU A 63 -2.12 -12.91 12.71
CA GLU A 63 -1.65 -12.98 11.32
C GLU A 63 -1.42 -14.43 10.84
N GLU A 64 -0.86 -15.29 11.69
CA GLU A 64 -0.61 -16.69 11.35
C GLU A 64 -1.91 -17.45 11.09
N HIS A 65 -2.87 -17.36 12.04
CA HIS A 65 -4.17 -17.99 11.89
C HIS A 65 -4.95 -17.42 10.69
N ALA A 66 -4.89 -16.11 10.48
CA ALA A 66 -5.48 -15.47 9.31
C ALA A 66 -4.95 -16.08 8.00
N THR A 67 -3.62 -16.29 7.94
CA THR A 67 -2.95 -16.83 6.77
C THR A 67 -3.40 -18.26 6.45
N GLU A 68 -3.67 -19.09 7.47
CA GLU A 68 -4.20 -20.43 7.28
C GLU A 68 -5.55 -20.42 6.54
N PHE A 69 -6.47 -19.52 6.93
CA PHE A 69 -7.75 -19.37 6.24
C PHE A 69 -7.59 -18.81 4.81
N PHE A 70 -6.64 -17.92 4.57
CA PHE A 70 -6.34 -17.47 3.21
C PHE A 70 -5.76 -18.59 2.35
N LEU A 71 -4.90 -19.45 2.90
CA LEU A 71 -4.37 -20.63 2.19
C LEU A 71 -5.47 -21.64 1.87
N GLU A 72 -6.40 -21.87 2.78
CA GLU A 72 -7.52 -22.77 2.52
C GLU A 72 -8.45 -22.20 1.44
N ALA A 73 -8.74 -20.90 1.47
CA ALA A 73 -9.48 -20.24 0.40
C ALA A 73 -8.76 -20.35 -0.95
N ASP A 74 -7.42 -20.24 -0.96
CA ASP A 74 -6.59 -20.36 -2.17
C ASP A 74 -6.63 -21.78 -2.77
N LYS A 75 -6.63 -22.81 -1.93
CA LYS A 75 -6.78 -24.21 -2.37
C LYS A 75 -8.12 -24.45 -3.07
N ILE A 76 -9.21 -23.86 -2.53
CA ILE A 76 -10.55 -24.01 -3.08
C ILE A 76 -10.67 -23.20 -4.38
N ASN A 77 -10.21 -21.95 -4.40
CA ASN A 77 -10.26 -21.09 -5.58
C ASN A 77 -8.96 -20.25 -5.72
N PRO A 78 -7.99 -20.70 -6.53
CA PRO A 78 -6.71 -20.02 -6.71
C PRO A 78 -6.81 -18.71 -7.52
N LYS A 79 -8.00 -18.34 -8.03
CA LYS A 79 -8.22 -17.13 -8.83
C LYS A 79 -8.77 -15.94 -8.03
N LEU A 80 -8.69 -16.00 -6.72
CA LEU A 80 -9.14 -14.92 -5.83
C LEU A 80 -8.03 -13.89 -5.61
N ALA A 81 -8.11 -12.75 -6.31
CA ALA A 81 -7.13 -11.66 -6.22
C ALA A 81 -6.93 -11.19 -4.78
N VAL A 82 -8.01 -11.02 -4.01
CA VAL A 82 -7.93 -10.61 -2.60
C VAL A 82 -7.12 -11.58 -1.74
N VAL A 83 -7.19 -12.87 -2.01
CA VAL A 83 -6.40 -13.88 -1.27
C VAL A 83 -4.92 -13.75 -1.58
N LYS A 84 -4.57 -13.58 -2.87
CA LYS A 84 -3.17 -13.34 -3.28
C LYS A 84 -2.61 -12.08 -2.61
N GLN A 85 -3.40 -11.02 -2.52
CA GLN A 85 -3.02 -9.80 -1.81
C GLN A 85 -2.77 -10.04 -0.32
N GLN A 86 -3.64 -10.81 0.36
CA GLN A 86 -3.47 -11.11 1.79
C GLN A 86 -2.22 -11.96 2.06
N LEU A 87 -1.97 -12.95 1.21
CA LEU A 87 -0.76 -13.80 1.31
C LEU A 87 0.52 -12.97 1.02
N ALA A 88 0.48 -12.07 0.04
CA ALA A 88 1.59 -11.14 -0.20
C ALA A 88 1.88 -10.25 1.01
N ASN A 89 0.85 -9.69 1.63
CA ASN A 89 1.00 -8.87 2.83
C ASN A 89 1.64 -9.65 3.98
N TYR A 90 1.22 -10.90 4.21
CA TYR A 90 1.83 -11.76 5.22
C TYR A 90 3.34 -11.98 4.97
N LEU A 91 3.72 -12.25 3.72
CA LEU A 91 5.13 -12.42 3.35
C LEU A 91 5.94 -11.13 3.55
N ILE A 92 5.36 -9.97 3.25
CA ILE A 92 5.99 -8.67 3.50
C ILE A 92 6.23 -8.46 5.01
N GLU A 93 5.25 -8.76 5.85
CA GLU A 93 5.34 -8.66 7.31
C GLU A 93 6.39 -9.63 7.90
N LYS A 94 6.58 -10.79 7.24
CA LYS A 94 7.65 -11.75 7.57
C LYS A 94 9.01 -11.40 6.94
N ASN A 95 9.17 -10.20 6.40
CA ASN A 95 10.39 -9.73 5.73
C ASN A 95 10.83 -10.61 4.56
N MET A 96 9.87 -11.09 3.77
CA MET A 96 10.07 -11.96 2.59
C MET A 96 9.58 -11.26 1.31
N PRO A 97 10.10 -10.07 0.94
CA PRO A 97 9.59 -9.28 -0.17
C PRO A 97 9.75 -9.98 -1.52
N ILE A 98 10.79 -10.77 -1.70
CA ILE A 98 11.05 -11.49 -2.96
C ILE A 98 9.95 -12.52 -3.25
N ASP A 99 9.46 -13.19 -2.23
CA ASP A 99 8.37 -14.17 -2.35
C ASP A 99 6.98 -13.49 -2.43
N ALA A 100 6.84 -12.27 -1.90
CA ALA A 100 5.61 -11.48 -1.98
C ALA A 100 5.38 -10.88 -3.39
N PHE A 101 6.44 -10.49 -4.10
CA PHE A 101 6.36 -9.82 -5.40
C PHE A 101 5.52 -10.56 -6.44
N PRO A 102 5.73 -11.87 -6.71
CA PRO A 102 4.92 -12.63 -7.65
C PRO A 102 3.42 -12.62 -7.33
N LEU A 103 3.05 -12.65 -6.03
CA LEU A 103 1.66 -12.61 -5.62
C LEU A 103 1.02 -11.25 -5.88
N LEU A 104 1.75 -10.14 -5.67
CA LEU A 104 1.26 -8.80 -5.98
C LEU A 104 1.03 -8.62 -7.49
N VAL A 105 1.91 -9.15 -8.32
CA VAL A 105 1.73 -9.14 -9.79
C VAL A 105 0.50 -9.95 -10.18
N LEU A 106 0.37 -11.17 -9.65
CA LEU A 106 -0.77 -12.05 -9.92
C LEU A 106 -2.10 -11.43 -9.43
N THR A 107 -2.08 -10.67 -8.35
CA THR A 107 -3.27 -9.93 -7.87
C THR A 107 -3.81 -8.99 -8.94
N ILE A 108 -2.94 -8.24 -9.60
CA ILE A 108 -3.33 -7.32 -10.69
C ILE A 108 -3.80 -8.08 -11.94
N GLU A 109 -3.16 -9.20 -12.28
CA GLU A 109 -3.61 -10.02 -13.41
C GLU A 109 -5.00 -10.59 -13.20
N LEU A 110 -5.33 -10.99 -11.97
CA LEU A 110 -6.64 -11.54 -11.62
C LEU A 110 -7.73 -10.47 -11.55
N ASP A 111 -7.41 -9.26 -11.12
CA ASP A 111 -8.34 -8.14 -11.06
C ASP A 111 -7.66 -6.79 -11.42
N PRO A 112 -7.47 -6.53 -12.72
CA PRO A 112 -6.76 -5.35 -13.20
C PRO A 112 -7.52 -4.04 -13.01
N LYS A 113 -8.81 -4.08 -12.64
CA LYS A 113 -9.65 -2.90 -12.46
C LYS A 113 -9.72 -2.41 -11.01
N GLU A 114 -9.19 -3.19 -10.07
CA GLU A 114 -9.16 -2.77 -8.66
C GLU A 114 -7.96 -1.86 -8.39
N ALA A 115 -8.22 -0.58 -8.20
CA ALA A 115 -7.20 0.46 -8.04
C ALA A 115 -6.23 0.22 -6.89
N ILE A 116 -6.73 -0.36 -5.78
CA ILE A 116 -5.92 -0.60 -4.58
C ILE A 116 -4.79 -1.59 -4.84
N TYR A 117 -4.95 -2.55 -5.75
CA TYR A 117 -3.92 -3.52 -6.07
C TYR A 117 -2.74 -2.87 -6.81
N HIS A 118 -3.03 -1.96 -7.75
CA HIS A 118 -2.00 -1.15 -8.40
C HIS A 118 -1.28 -0.24 -7.39
N PHE A 119 -2.02 0.39 -6.50
CA PHE A 119 -1.45 1.22 -5.45
C PHE A 119 -0.52 0.44 -4.52
N HIS A 120 -0.93 -0.75 -4.08
CA HIS A 120 -0.11 -1.64 -3.25
C HIS A 120 1.16 -2.10 -3.96
N LEU A 121 1.07 -2.49 -5.25
CA LEU A 121 2.26 -2.84 -6.03
C LEU A 121 3.21 -1.65 -6.17
N GLY A 122 2.69 -0.45 -6.44
CA GLY A 122 3.52 0.76 -6.50
C GLY A 122 4.26 1.04 -5.21
N ASN A 123 3.58 0.97 -4.05
CA ASN A 123 4.20 1.14 -2.74
C ASN A 123 5.22 0.05 -2.43
N PHE A 124 4.91 -1.20 -2.75
CA PHE A 124 5.83 -2.32 -2.60
C PHE A 124 7.13 -2.09 -3.39
N LEU A 125 7.02 -1.72 -4.66
CA LEU A 125 8.17 -1.43 -5.52
C LEU A 125 9.00 -0.25 -5.01
N PHE A 126 8.37 0.75 -4.40
CA PHE A 126 9.06 1.86 -3.76
C PHE A 126 9.85 1.42 -2.53
N LEU A 127 9.24 0.62 -1.66
CA LEU A 127 9.84 0.21 -0.38
C LEU A 127 10.95 -0.83 -0.56
N PHE A 128 10.76 -1.78 -1.46
CA PHE A 128 11.64 -2.94 -1.64
C PHE A 128 12.46 -2.90 -2.94
N GLN A 129 12.65 -1.72 -3.54
CA GLN A 129 13.41 -1.57 -4.77
C GLN A 129 14.83 -2.13 -4.68
N GLU A 130 15.52 -1.91 -3.55
CA GLU A 130 16.90 -2.35 -3.36
C GLU A 130 17.00 -3.87 -3.27
N ASP A 131 16.05 -4.52 -2.59
CA ASP A 131 16.00 -5.98 -2.49
C ASP A 131 15.77 -6.62 -3.88
N LEU A 132 14.81 -6.09 -4.66
CA LEU A 132 14.52 -6.58 -6.01
C LEU A 132 15.71 -6.41 -6.97
N ILE A 133 16.46 -5.32 -6.84
CA ILE A 133 17.64 -5.05 -7.67
C ILE A 133 18.80 -5.96 -7.24
N LYS A 134 19.06 -6.08 -5.93
CA LYS A 134 20.11 -6.91 -5.37
C LYS A 134 19.93 -8.39 -5.75
N GLU A 135 18.73 -8.90 -5.65
CA GLU A 135 18.37 -10.27 -6.03
C GLU A 135 18.19 -10.45 -7.55
N LYS A 136 18.46 -9.41 -8.36
CA LYS A 136 18.38 -9.41 -9.83
C LYS A 136 17.00 -9.80 -10.38
N ILE A 137 15.95 -9.58 -9.61
CA ILE A 137 14.56 -9.80 -10.06
C ILE A 137 14.17 -8.73 -11.10
N LEU A 138 14.52 -7.47 -10.81
CA LEU A 138 14.29 -6.32 -11.69
C LEU A 138 15.53 -5.44 -11.77
N THR A 139 15.70 -4.76 -12.91
CA THR A 139 16.66 -3.67 -13.01
C THR A 139 16.12 -2.39 -12.35
N LYS A 140 17.00 -1.47 -11.97
CA LYS A 140 16.60 -0.16 -11.41
C LYS A 140 15.59 0.56 -12.30
N SER A 141 15.83 0.61 -13.60
CA SER A 141 14.93 1.25 -14.56
C SER A 141 13.57 0.55 -14.63
N ALA A 142 13.52 -0.79 -14.57
CA ALA A 142 12.27 -1.54 -14.53
C ALA A 142 11.47 -1.27 -13.26
N VAL A 143 12.12 -1.29 -12.09
CA VAL A 143 11.45 -0.96 -10.81
C VAL A 143 10.81 0.42 -10.88
N GLN A 144 11.56 1.45 -11.31
CA GLN A 144 11.07 2.81 -11.41
C GLN A 144 9.90 2.95 -12.40
N SER A 145 10.01 2.31 -13.56
CA SER A 145 8.95 2.31 -14.58
C SER A 145 7.67 1.63 -14.10
N PHE A 146 7.79 0.45 -13.49
CA PHE A 146 6.63 -0.29 -12.98
C PHE A 146 5.98 0.41 -11.81
N MET A 147 6.75 0.96 -10.88
CA MET A 147 6.27 1.76 -9.76
C MET A 147 5.44 2.95 -10.24
N HIS A 148 6.01 3.77 -11.11
CA HIS A 148 5.33 4.95 -11.67
C HIS A 148 4.06 4.58 -12.44
N ARG A 149 4.11 3.51 -13.26
CA ARG A 149 2.95 2.98 -13.98
C ARG A 149 1.87 2.50 -13.02
N SER A 150 2.22 1.78 -11.98
CA SER A 150 1.27 1.27 -10.98
C SER A 150 0.52 2.41 -10.30
N PHE A 151 1.20 3.46 -9.86
CA PHE A 151 0.52 4.64 -9.30
C PHE A 151 -0.34 5.37 -10.33
N LYS A 152 0.11 5.44 -11.59
CA LYS A 152 -0.68 6.01 -12.69
C LYS A 152 -1.99 5.26 -12.90
N GLU A 153 -1.94 3.92 -12.92
CA GLU A 153 -3.14 3.11 -13.08
C GLU A 153 -4.09 3.24 -11.88
N ALA A 154 -3.57 3.23 -10.65
CA ALA A 154 -4.39 3.43 -9.45
C ALA A 154 -5.15 4.76 -9.49
N LYS A 155 -4.47 5.87 -9.82
CA LYS A 155 -5.12 7.17 -9.94
C LYS A 155 -6.10 7.28 -11.12
N ASN A 156 -5.87 6.56 -12.22
CA ASN A 156 -6.77 6.55 -13.38
C ASN A 156 -8.06 5.79 -13.06
N LEU A 157 -7.95 4.67 -12.33
CA LEU A 157 -9.09 3.86 -11.92
C LEU A 157 -9.96 4.55 -10.85
N LYS A 158 -9.35 5.36 -9.96
CA LYS A 158 -10.07 6.14 -8.94
C LYS A 158 -9.60 7.60 -8.95
N PRO A 159 -10.03 8.42 -9.91
CA PRO A 159 -9.53 9.78 -10.12
C PRO A 159 -9.87 10.76 -8.99
N HIS A 160 -10.90 10.50 -8.20
CA HIS A 160 -11.29 11.30 -7.04
C HIS A 160 -10.66 10.85 -5.73
N ASN A 161 -9.74 9.88 -5.75
CA ASN A 161 -8.98 9.49 -4.58
C ASN A 161 -7.71 10.36 -4.48
N LEU A 162 -7.68 11.29 -3.52
CA LEU A 162 -6.56 12.21 -3.33
C LEU A 162 -5.25 11.48 -3.03
N GLU A 163 -5.28 10.41 -2.25
CA GLU A 163 -4.08 9.62 -1.90
C GLU A 163 -3.42 9.03 -3.14
N PHE A 164 -4.20 8.46 -4.06
CA PHE A 164 -3.68 7.90 -5.31
C PHE A 164 -3.11 8.99 -6.23
N GLN A 165 -3.77 10.15 -6.29
CA GLN A 165 -3.27 11.29 -7.05
C GLN A 165 -1.95 11.81 -6.48
N LEU A 166 -1.87 11.97 -5.16
CA LEU A 166 -0.66 12.42 -4.47
C LEU A 166 0.50 11.45 -4.67
N ARG A 167 0.26 10.16 -4.47
CA ARG A 167 1.33 9.18 -4.62
C ARG A 167 1.84 9.08 -6.06
N TYR A 168 0.94 9.20 -7.04
CA TYR A 168 1.37 9.34 -8.44
C TYR A 168 2.21 10.58 -8.67
N ALA A 169 1.80 11.74 -8.15
CA ALA A 169 2.57 12.99 -8.29
C ALA A 169 3.94 12.90 -7.60
N GLN A 170 4.00 12.30 -6.42
CA GLN A 170 5.25 12.08 -5.68
C GLN A 170 6.20 11.14 -6.43
N SER A 171 5.69 10.15 -7.15
CA SER A 171 6.52 9.19 -7.90
C SER A 171 7.44 9.84 -8.94
N PHE A 172 7.13 11.05 -9.41
CA PHE A 172 8.05 11.81 -10.26
C PHE A 172 9.34 12.27 -9.53
N PHE A 173 9.33 12.29 -8.20
CA PHE A 173 10.51 12.63 -7.40
C PHE A 173 11.35 11.40 -7.04
N ASP A 174 10.83 10.18 -7.28
CA ASP A 174 11.48 8.93 -6.88
C ASP A 174 12.60 8.51 -7.87
N PHE A 175 12.73 9.19 -9.03
CA PHE A 175 13.79 8.93 -10.01
C PHE A 175 14.21 10.21 -10.76
N THR A 176 15.50 10.23 -11.18
CA THR A 176 16.15 11.44 -11.72
C THR A 176 15.65 11.85 -13.12
N ASP A 177 15.38 10.87 -13.97
CA ASP A 177 15.04 11.10 -15.39
C ASP A 177 13.52 11.27 -15.60
N SER A 178 12.79 11.65 -14.56
CA SER A 178 11.35 11.86 -14.63
C SER A 178 11.01 13.09 -15.51
N ASN A 179 9.88 13.01 -16.21
CA ASN A 179 9.38 14.13 -17.02
C ASN A 179 8.89 15.27 -16.10
N LYS A 180 9.74 16.29 -15.90
CA LYS A 180 9.46 17.42 -15.00
C LYS A 180 8.27 18.27 -15.45
N THR A 181 8.08 18.42 -16.76
CA THR A 181 6.90 19.14 -17.28
C THR A 181 5.61 18.40 -16.96
N ALA A 182 5.59 17.08 -17.15
CA ALA A 182 4.44 16.25 -16.74
C ALA A 182 4.22 16.31 -15.22
N ALA A 183 5.27 16.25 -14.41
CA ALA A 183 5.18 16.40 -12.96
C ALA A 183 4.50 17.72 -12.55
N LEU A 184 4.91 18.85 -13.16
CA LEU A 184 4.33 20.16 -12.88
C LEU A 184 2.82 20.19 -13.21
N LEU A 185 2.45 19.64 -14.36
CA LEU A 185 1.03 19.57 -14.76
C LEU A 185 0.21 18.73 -13.78
N VAL A 186 0.74 17.60 -13.30
CA VAL A 186 0.06 16.76 -12.31
C VAL A 186 -0.15 17.49 -10.99
N TRP A 187 0.88 18.17 -10.46
CA TRP A 187 0.75 18.93 -9.22
C TRP A 187 -0.23 20.10 -9.33
N LYS A 188 -0.24 20.83 -10.47
CA LYS A 188 -1.23 21.87 -10.74
C LYS A 188 -2.65 21.31 -10.83
N HIS A 189 -2.81 20.14 -11.48
CA HIS A 189 -4.09 19.49 -11.57
C HIS A 189 -4.65 19.10 -10.19
N ILE A 190 -3.84 18.54 -9.30
CA ILE A 190 -4.25 18.16 -7.95
C ILE A 190 -4.74 19.39 -7.17
N GLU A 191 -4.00 20.50 -7.16
CA GLU A 191 -4.41 21.73 -6.46
C GLU A 191 -5.77 22.25 -6.94
N HIS A 192 -6.05 22.09 -8.24
CA HIS A 192 -7.31 22.55 -8.84
C HIS A 192 -8.46 21.55 -8.67
N ALA A 193 -8.17 20.26 -8.77
CA ALA A 193 -9.19 19.19 -8.75
C ALA A 193 -9.72 18.87 -7.34
N PHE A 194 -9.00 19.29 -6.28
CA PHE A 194 -9.37 19.05 -4.88
C PHE A 194 -9.50 20.37 -4.11
N PRO A 195 -10.53 21.19 -4.42
CA PRO A 195 -10.73 22.49 -3.81
C PRO A 195 -11.03 22.42 -2.31
N GLU A 196 -11.53 21.28 -1.81
CA GLU A 196 -11.84 21.00 -0.40
C GLU A 196 -10.61 20.79 0.47
N CYS A 197 -9.42 20.61 -0.11
CA CYS A 197 -8.18 20.45 0.64
C CYS A 197 -7.92 21.64 1.57
N THR A 198 -7.36 21.32 2.73
CA THR A 198 -6.95 22.31 3.73
C THR A 198 -5.88 23.26 3.21
N VAL A 199 -5.68 24.40 3.89
CA VAL A 199 -4.59 25.34 3.56
C VAL A 199 -3.23 24.65 3.62
N LEU A 200 -3.02 23.74 4.58
CA LEU A 200 -1.76 23.00 4.72
C LEU A 200 -1.49 22.10 3.51
N GLU A 201 -2.49 21.39 3.03
CA GLU A 201 -2.37 20.52 1.86
C GLU A 201 -2.11 21.33 0.60
N LYS A 202 -2.85 22.42 0.38
CA LYS A 202 -2.62 23.32 -0.77
C LYS A 202 -1.24 23.93 -0.74
N ASP A 203 -0.76 24.36 0.43
CA ASP A 203 0.59 24.89 0.60
C ASP A 203 1.66 23.81 0.32
N TYR A 204 1.40 22.56 0.69
CA TYR A 204 2.26 21.43 0.33
C TYR A 204 2.30 21.22 -1.20
N PHE A 205 1.15 21.27 -1.89
CA PHE A 205 1.12 21.14 -3.36
C PHE A 205 1.92 22.26 -4.05
N ARG A 206 1.82 23.49 -3.53
CA ARG A 206 2.59 24.65 -4.05
C ARG A 206 4.10 24.48 -3.85
N LEU A 207 4.53 23.93 -2.71
CA LEU A 207 5.95 23.61 -2.51
C LEU A 207 6.43 22.51 -3.47
N CYS A 208 5.61 21.50 -3.74
CA CYS A 208 5.93 20.47 -4.73
C CYS A 208 6.01 21.06 -6.15
N GLN A 209 5.09 21.95 -6.54
CA GLN A 209 5.17 22.67 -7.81
C GLN A 209 6.43 23.54 -7.88
N ALA A 210 6.74 24.27 -6.81
CA ALA A 210 7.94 25.10 -6.73
C ALA A 210 9.22 24.27 -6.86
N ARG A 211 9.28 23.08 -6.24
CA ARG A 211 10.39 22.14 -6.41
C ARG A 211 10.59 21.77 -7.89
N VAL A 212 9.53 21.40 -8.59
CA VAL A 212 9.60 21.07 -10.01
C VAL A 212 10.02 22.28 -10.85
N LEU A 213 9.50 23.48 -10.55
CA LEU A 213 9.88 24.71 -11.23
C LEU A 213 11.36 25.05 -11.04
N LEU A 214 11.92 24.79 -9.86
CA LEU A 214 13.37 24.95 -9.60
C LEU A 214 14.20 23.97 -10.43
N GLU A 215 13.73 22.71 -10.57
CA GLU A 215 14.38 21.71 -11.41
C GLU A 215 14.30 22.06 -12.91
N LEU A 216 13.25 22.78 -13.33
CA LEU A 216 13.08 23.32 -14.68
C LEU A 216 13.76 24.70 -14.88
N ASN A 217 14.44 25.24 -13.85
CA ASN A 217 15.08 26.56 -13.82
C ASN A 217 14.13 27.77 -13.90
N PHE A 218 12.82 27.59 -13.64
CA PHE A 218 11.84 28.68 -13.55
C PHE A 218 11.83 29.29 -12.14
N ARG A 219 12.92 29.99 -11.78
CA ARG A 219 13.16 30.49 -10.41
C ARG A 219 12.17 31.55 -9.95
N LYS A 220 11.76 32.48 -10.86
CA LYS A 220 10.80 33.55 -10.54
C LYS A 220 9.45 32.96 -10.13
N ASP A 221 8.93 32.00 -10.91
CA ASP A 221 7.66 31.34 -10.65
C ASP A 221 7.72 30.47 -9.38
N ALA A 222 8.83 29.74 -9.19
CA ALA A 222 9.08 28.98 -7.97
C ALA A 222 9.08 29.88 -6.72
N SER A 223 9.78 31.05 -6.78
CA SER A 223 9.83 32.02 -5.68
C SER A 223 8.43 32.55 -5.34
N ALA A 224 7.63 32.89 -6.35
CA ALA A 224 6.27 33.37 -6.14
C ALA A 224 5.41 32.35 -5.41
N LEU A 225 5.46 31.07 -5.83
CA LEU A 225 4.73 29.99 -5.17
C LEU A 225 5.22 29.77 -3.73
N ILE A 226 6.53 29.77 -3.49
CA ILE A 226 7.08 29.58 -2.14
C ILE A 226 6.64 30.73 -1.21
N HIS A 227 6.62 31.97 -1.69
CA HIS A 227 6.17 33.10 -0.88
C HIS A 227 4.68 33.02 -0.52
N SER A 228 3.83 32.46 -1.40
CA SER A 228 2.39 32.26 -1.14
C SER A 228 2.08 31.23 -0.05
N VAL A 229 3.05 30.40 0.36
CA VAL A 229 2.88 29.39 1.42
C VAL A 229 2.82 30.08 2.78
N SER A 230 1.73 29.85 3.52
CA SER A 230 1.42 30.49 4.80
C SER A 230 1.52 29.56 6.01
N SER A 231 1.43 28.24 5.80
CA SER A 231 1.36 27.21 6.84
C SER A 231 2.61 27.15 7.71
N LYS A 232 2.45 27.32 9.02
CA LYS A 232 3.56 27.33 10.00
C LYS A 232 4.34 26.02 10.01
N SER A 233 3.68 24.88 9.86
CA SER A 233 4.30 23.55 9.82
C SER A 233 5.25 23.36 8.63
N LEU A 234 5.04 24.07 7.51
CA LEU A 234 5.88 24.00 6.32
C LEU A 234 6.99 25.07 6.29
N ARG A 235 7.11 25.91 7.33
CA ARG A 235 8.06 27.03 7.39
C ARG A 235 9.50 26.59 7.19
N LYS A 236 9.90 25.45 7.77
CA LYS A 236 11.28 24.94 7.60
C LYS A 236 11.57 24.60 6.13
N THR A 237 10.69 23.86 5.47
CA THR A 237 10.82 23.51 4.06
C THR A 237 10.80 24.73 3.17
N LYS A 238 9.86 25.67 3.42
CA LYS A 238 9.79 26.96 2.73
C LYS A 238 11.13 27.71 2.78
N ASN A 239 11.71 27.87 3.97
CA ASN A 239 12.98 28.59 4.14
C ASN A 239 14.15 27.88 3.45
N GLN A 240 14.20 26.55 3.52
CA GLN A 240 15.22 25.76 2.81
C GLN A 240 15.16 25.98 1.30
N MET A 241 13.96 25.98 0.71
CA MET A 241 13.79 26.21 -0.72
C MET A 241 14.17 27.66 -1.12
N LEU A 242 13.82 28.67 -0.31
CA LEU A 242 14.24 30.04 -0.53
C LEU A 242 15.77 30.21 -0.48
N MET A 243 16.43 29.52 0.45
CA MET A 243 17.90 29.51 0.50
C MET A 243 18.49 28.91 -0.78
N GLN A 244 17.94 27.81 -1.30
CA GLN A 244 18.42 27.21 -2.56
C GLN A 244 18.32 28.18 -3.75
N ILE A 245 17.29 29.03 -3.81
CA ILE A 245 17.16 30.05 -4.84
C ILE A 245 18.27 31.06 -4.73
N ASN A 246 18.60 31.52 -3.51
CA ASN A 246 19.57 32.56 -3.25
C ASN A 246 21.02 32.12 -3.40
N PHE A 247 21.35 30.87 -2.99
CA PHE A 247 22.73 30.37 -3.06
C PHE A 247 23.17 29.92 -4.46
N ARG A 248 22.25 29.57 -5.36
CA ARG A 248 22.58 29.25 -6.75
C ARG A 248 22.44 30.48 -7.66
N LYS A 249 23.18 31.56 -7.39
CA LYS A 249 23.47 32.62 -8.40
C LYS A 249 24.48 32.05 -9.41
N ILE A 250 24.03 31.16 -10.31
CA ILE A 250 24.75 30.85 -11.54
C ILE A 250 24.23 31.83 -12.60
N PRO A 251 25.12 32.43 -13.44
CA PRO A 251 24.72 33.40 -14.50
C PRO A 251 23.62 32.79 -15.37
N GLU A 252 22.62 33.57 -15.73
CA GLU A 252 21.63 33.16 -16.74
C GLU A 252 22.38 32.72 -18.01
N PRO A 253 22.12 31.55 -18.59
CA PRO A 253 22.68 31.21 -19.88
C PRO A 253 22.06 32.18 -20.89
N SER A 254 22.94 32.97 -21.58
CA SER A 254 22.57 33.71 -22.77
C SER A 254 21.81 32.79 -23.74
N ASP A 255 20.74 33.31 -24.34
CA ASP A 255 19.88 32.68 -25.32
C ASP A 255 20.67 31.88 -26.39
N THR A 256 20.99 30.66 -26.12
CA THR A 256 21.37 29.70 -27.15
C THR A 256 20.18 28.77 -27.36
N LYS A 257 19.48 28.98 -28.47
CA LYS A 257 18.48 28.10 -29.03
C LYS A 257 19.04 26.68 -29.13
N SER A 258 18.88 25.88 -28.09
CA SER A 258 19.12 24.45 -28.18
C SER A 258 17.86 23.81 -28.73
N THR A 259 17.91 23.35 -29.98
CA THR A 259 16.94 22.46 -30.60
C THR A 259 16.69 21.26 -29.69
N PRO A 260 15.41 20.87 -29.48
CA PRO A 260 15.11 19.72 -28.64
C PRO A 260 15.71 18.47 -29.29
N LYS A 261 16.66 17.84 -28.59
CA LYS A 261 17.11 16.48 -28.95
C LYS A 261 15.89 15.59 -28.90
N LYS A 262 15.54 15.03 -30.08
CA LYS A 262 14.55 13.94 -30.17
C LYS A 262 14.99 12.83 -29.23
N HIS A 263 14.28 12.67 -28.12
CA HIS A 263 14.39 11.47 -27.32
C HIS A 263 13.96 10.30 -28.20
N SER A 264 14.91 9.47 -28.57
CA SER A 264 14.61 8.17 -29.14
C SER A 264 13.75 7.42 -28.12
N SER A 265 12.50 7.20 -28.45
CA SER A 265 11.63 6.34 -27.68
C SER A 265 12.22 4.94 -27.73
N VAL A 266 12.98 4.57 -26.72
CA VAL A 266 13.28 3.17 -26.46
C VAL A 266 11.91 2.53 -26.19
N LYS A 267 11.45 1.72 -27.13
CA LYS A 267 10.32 0.82 -26.90
C LYS A 267 10.77 -0.17 -25.84
N VAL A 268 10.58 0.17 -24.59
CA VAL A 268 10.69 -0.77 -23.49
C VAL A 268 9.48 -1.68 -23.62
N ASP A 269 9.75 -2.95 -23.89
CA ASP A 269 8.73 -3.97 -23.96
C ASP A 269 8.06 -4.07 -22.59
N HIS A 270 6.80 -3.58 -22.50
CA HIS A 270 6.09 -3.32 -21.25
C HIS A 270 5.28 -4.52 -20.77
N GLN A 271 5.67 -5.73 -21.16
CA GLN A 271 5.10 -6.91 -20.52
C GLN A 271 5.60 -6.97 -19.08
N LEU A 272 4.67 -6.87 -18.11
CA LEU A 272 4.93 -7.28 -16.74
C LEU A 272 5.50 -8.69 -16.78
N PHE A 273 6.69 -8.87 -16.24
CA PHE A 273 7.32 -10.17 -16.16
C PHE A 273 6.43 -11.07 -15.28
N ILE A 274 5.78 -12.04 -15.91
CA ILE A 274 5.04 -13.08 -15.18
C ILE A 274 6.12 -13.96 -14.53
N PRO A 275 6.13 -14.08 -13.18
CA PRO A 275 7.10 -14.93 -12.52
C PRO A 275 6.97 -16.35 -13.07
N SER A 276 8.07 -16.93 -13.54
CA SER A 276 8.08 -18.30 -13.99
C SER A 276 7.62 -19.25 -12.86
N ASP A 277 7.03 -20.38 -13.21
CA ASP A 277 6.59 -21.46 -12.30
C ASP A 277 7.51 -21.77 -11.10
N PRO A 278 8.86 -21.61 -11.17
CA PRO A 278 9.72 -21.85 -10.01
C PRO A 278 9.43 -20.98 -8.78
N HIS A 279 9.03 -19.71 -8.96
CA HIS A 279 8.71 -18.83 -7.83
C HIS A 279 7.37 -19.20 -7.18
N LEU A 280 6.37 -19.52 -7.99
CA LEU A 280 5.09 -20.04 -7.50
C LEU A 280 5.25 -21.39 -6.79
N ASN A 281 6.13 -22.26 -7.30
CA ASN A 281 6.45 -23.54 -6.67
C ASN A 281 7.22 -23.39 -5.37
N ARG A 282 8.12 -22.40 -5.27
CA ARG A 282 8.80 -22.04 -4.03
C ARG A 282 7.80 -21.53 -2.99
N LEU A 283 6.86 -20.69 -3.40
CA LEU A 283 5.79 -20.20 -2.54
C LEU A 283 4.90 -21.35 -2.05
N ARG A 284 4.49 -22.26 -2.93
CA ARG A 284 3.71 -23.47 -2.55
C ARG A 284 4.48 -24.34 -1.56
N LYS A 285 5.78 -24.51 -1.74
CA LYS A 285 6.63 -25.25 -0.78
C LYS A 285 6.75 -24.55 0.57
N LEU A 286 6.90 -23.20 0.59
CA LEU A 286 6.93 -22.41 1.81
C LEU A 286 5.60 -22.45 2.55
N THR A 287 4.49 -22.34 1.84
CA THR A 287 3.14 -22.43 2.43
C THR A 287 2.85 -23.83 2.93
N SER A 288 3.23 -24.90 2.18
CA SER A 288 3.11 -26.29 2.64
C SER A 288 3.95 -26.53 3.89
N LYS A 289 5.19 -26.02 3.92
CA LYS A 289 6.09 -26.14 5.07
C LYS A 289 5.54 -25.40 6.30
N LEU A 290 4.98 -24.19 6.13
CA LEU A 290 4.31 -23.46 7.22
C LEU A 290 3.08 -24.18 7.74
N ILE A 291 2.36 -24.92 6.88
CA ILE A 291 1.22 -25.76 7.26
C ILE A 291 1.68 -27.03 7.97
N GLU A 292 2.77 -27.65 7.51
CA GLU A 292 3.31 -28.89 8.10
C GLU A 292 4.04 -28.64 9.42
N GLU A 293 4.76 -27.52 9.57
CA GLU A 293 5.49 -27.18 10.81
C GLU A 293 4.57 -26.61 11.91
N LYS A 294 3.45 -26.02 11.54
CA LYS A 294 2.36 -25.66 12.44
C LYS A 294 1.19 -26.58 12.17
N MET A 295 1.15 -27.72 12.81
CA MET A 295 -0.15 -28.36 13.05
C MET A 295 -1.04 -27.30 13.65
N LEU A 296 -2.08 -26.92 12.89
CA LEU A 296 -3.14 -26.00 13.27
C LEU A 296 -3.48 -26.20 14.75
N SER A 297 -2.92 -25.36 15.62
CA SER A 297 -3.42 -25.30 16.98
C SER A 297 -4.81 -24.69 16.84
N GLU A 298 -5.85 -25.53 16.96
CA GLU A 298 -7.23 -25.07 16.97
C GLU A 298 -7.31 -23.80 17.83
N LEU A 299 -7.87 -22.72 17.27
CA LEU A 299 -8.17 -21.52 18.03
C LEU A 299 -9.13 -21.90 19.16
N LYS A 300 -8.59 -22.20 20.32
CA LYS A 300 -9.44 -22.49 21.48
C LYS A 300 -10.10 -21.19 21.91
N VAL A 301 -11.40 -21.09 21.63
CA VAL A 301 -12.21 -19.89 21.93
C VAL A 301 -12.03 -19.43 23.38
N ASP A 302 -11.93 -20.36 24.32
CA ASP A 302 -11.72 -20.09 25.74
C ASP A 302 -10.34 -19.48 26.06
N ALA A 303 -9.36 -19.64 25.17
CA ALA A 303 -8.02 -19.07 25.33
C ALA A 303 -7.90 -17.63 24.80
N ILE A 304 -8.92 -17.12 24.13
CA ILE A 304 -8.94 -15.77 23.55
C ILE A 304 -9.10 -14.73 24.65
N LYS A 305 -8.21 -13.74 24.68
CA LYS A 305 -8.34 -12.49 25.44
C LYS A 305 -8.17 -11.30 24.52
N ALA A 306 -9.09 -10.33 24.60
CA ALA A 306 -9.00 -9.09 23.84
C ALA A 306 -8.50 -7.96 24.74
N LYS A 307 -7.59 -7.15 24.19
CA LYS A 307 -7.08 -5.94 24.84
C LYS A 307 -6.85 -4.83 23.81
N PHE A 308 -6.65 -3.61 24.29
CA PHE A 308 -6.15 -2.52 23.45
C PHE A 308 -4.62 -2.57 23.37
N ASP A 309 -4.10 -2.34 22.18
CA ASP A 309 -2.68 -2.07 22.01
C ASP A 309 -2.37 -0.58 22.34
N PRO A 310 -1.08 -0.18 22.40
CA PRO A 310 -0.71 1.22 22.67
C PRO A 310 -1.22 2.24 21.64
N ALA A 311 -1.61 1.80 20.45
CA ALA A 311 -2.20 2.63 19.40
C ALA A 311 -3.73 2.75 19.55
N GLY A 312 -4.33 2.01 20.49
CA GLY A 312 -5.78 1.96 20.71
C GLY A 312 -6.53 0.97 19.83
N ASP A 313 -5.81 0.11 19.09
CA ASP A 313 -6.43 -0.94 18.29
C ASP A 313 -6.75 -2.18 19.14
N ILE A 314 -7.85 -2.86 18.80
CA ILE A 314 -8.23 -4.10 19.47
C ILE A 314 -7.36 -5.25 18.98
N LYS A 315 -6.66 -5.89 19.91
CA LYS A 315 -5.84 -7.08 19.66
C LYS A 315 -6.35 -8.28 20.45
N ILE A 316 -6.21 -9.46 19.88
CA ILE A 316 -6.51 -10.74 20.53
C ILE A 316 -5.19 -11.43 20.89
N GLU A 317 -5.07 -11.83 22.14
CA GLU A 317 -4.00 -12.72 22.63
C GLU A 317 -4.57 -14.09 22.91
N LEU A 318 -3.78 -15.11 22.62
CA LEU A 318 -4.10 -16.49 23.00
C LEU A 318 -3.36 -16.80 24.32
N THR A 319 -4.12 -17.05 25.38
CA THR A 319 -3.53 -17.53 26.63
C THR A 319 -3.17 -19.00 26.47
N ASN A 320 -1.88 -19.31 26.56
CA ASN A 320 -1.44 -20.71 26.63
C ASN A 320 -2.14 -21.35 27.85
N LEU A 321 -3.07 -22.25 27.60
CA LEU A 321 -3.51 -23.18 28.61
C LEU A 321 -2.27 -24.02 28.94
N GLN A 322 -1.63 -23.73 30.08
CA GLN A 322 -0.58 -24.60 30.62
C GLN A 322 -1.07 -26.04 30.56
N LYS A 323 -0.22 -26.91 29.99
CA LYS A 323 -0.43 -28.37 29.95
C LYS A 323 -0.60 -28.94 31.33
#